data_dececa39bb63b9741484c373032f8793
#
_entry.id   dececa39bb63b9741484c373032f8793
#
_cell.length_a   1.000
_cell.length_b   1.000
_cell.length_c   1.000
_cell.angle_alpha   90.00
_cell.angle_beta   90.00
_cell.angle_gamma   90.00
#
_symmetry.space_group_name_H-M   'P 1'
#
loop_
_entity.id
_entity.type
_entity.pdbx_description
1 polymer ?
#
loop_
_entity_poly.entity_id
_entity_poly.type
_entity_poly.pdbx_seq_one_letter_code
_entity_poly.pdbx_strand_id
1 'polypeptide(L)'
;MVQLLNPDMVSAGPPGRTGHIAVSYENYVLVWGGYRENPGVASNTYFSGAELYIYSCISEKWYLKKNGNVSFPPGMSGSTAVVIDDALYVFGGYGYHGQGCTNLLFKFDLETFIWSAVEPEGVPPIPVDKMAGWQYNKKFYVFGGFGNPDTGPSHEFQFVFYHLLWRGWTNQFFEYDPKKNTWSKPFTTGTLPSARAAHAAAVMQGKVYIFGGRHDVHRMNDMHCLDMEIMHWSGELPIKGPVPMGRSWHSLTALSERYLVLYGGFSQNNIVLSDCWRFDTVNHTWQPIELPFEKPRLWHCACLSIFDEVLIFGGCTTNILDLERTPEQATDIVVIRTYPKSLFRSCVDKTIDFPCNIWETLPHNIQSVLQLRFGYRSRHLIGS
;
A
#
# COMPACT_ATOMS: atom_id res chain seq x y z
N MET A 1 22.30 -6.88 -8.92
CA MET A 1 21.45 -5.91 -9.66
C MET A 1 20.51 -6.75 -10.48
N VAL A 2 19.34 -7.03 -9.91
CA VAL A 2 18.33 -7.85 -10.58
C VAL A 2 17.83 -7.06 -11.78
N GLN A 3 18.01 -7.59 -12.99
CA GLN A 3 17.37 -7.04 -14.18
C GLN A 3 15.86 -7.32 -14.10
N LEU A 4 15.13 -6.55 -13.29
CA LEU A 4 13.66 -6.49 -13.34
C LEU A 4 13.12 -6.10 -14.75
N LEU A 5 14.01 -5.93 -15.73
CA LEU A 5 13.74 -5.22 -16.97
C LEU A 5 13.92 -6.11 -18.20
N ASN A 6 13.02 -7.06 -18.35
CA ASN A 6 12.52 -7.39 -19.68
C ASN A 6 10.97 -7.47 -19.67
N PRO A 7 10.27 -6.54 -18.99
CA PRO A 7 8.83 -6.42 -19.10
C PRO A 7 8.52 -5.50 -20.27
N ASP A 8 7.37 -5.72 -20.87
CA ASP A 8 6.87 -4.80 -21.89
C ASP A 8 6.66 -3.43 -21.28
N MET A 9 7.36 -2.43 -21.79
CA MET A 9 7.11 -1.04 -21.41
C MET A 9 5.70 -0.67 -21.87
N VAL A 10 4.86 -0.26 -20.93
CA VAL A 10 3.51 0.21 -21.25
C VAL A 10 3.49 1.74 -21.22
N SER A 11 2.97 2.33 -22.26
CA SER A 11 2.87 3.79 -22.39
C SER A 11 1.87 4.40 -21.39
N ALA A 12 0.95 3.60 -20.88
CA ALA A 12 -0.04 3.99 -19.87
C ALA A 12 0.17 3.20 -18.58
N GLY A 13 -0.04 3.88 -17.44
CA GLY A 13 -0.07 3.22 -16.12
C GLY A 13 -1.22 2.22 -15.97
N PRO A 14 -1.36 1.62 -14.78
CA PRO A 14 -2.48 0.74 -14.49
C PRO A 14 -3.81 1.46 -14.68
N PRO A 15 -4.85 0.77 -15.18
CA PRO A 15 -6.20 1.33 -15.20
C PRO A 15 -6.63 1.78 -13.81
N GLY A 16 -7.51 2.77 -13.73
CA GLY A 16 -8.08 3.25 -12.47
C GLY A 16 -8.63 2.11 -11.65
N ARG A 17 -8.20 2.02 -10.40
CA ARG A 17 -8.49 0.91 -9.49
C ARG A 17 -8.53 1.35 -8.04
N THR A 18 -9.24 0.58 -7.23
CA THR A 18 -9.31 0.76 -5.78
C THR A 18 -9.12 -0.57 -5.06
N GLY A 19 -8.70 -0.53 -3.79
CA GLY A 19 -8.45 -1.74 -3.01
C GLY A 19 -7.30 -2.61 -3.54
N HIS A 20 -6.44 -2.07 -4.38
CA HIS A 20 -5.20 -2.70 -4.82
C HIS A 20 -4.13 -2.60 -3.74
N ILE A 21 -3.02 -3.30 -3.93
CA ILE A 21 -1.79 -3.10 -3.16
C ILE A 21 -0.79 -2.27 -3.96
N ALA A 22 0.05 -1.49 -3.26
CA ALA A 22 1.27 -0.91 -3.78
C ALA A 22 2.37 -1.04 -2.74
N VAL A 23 3.54 -1.53 -3.15
CA VAL A 23 4.67 -1.80 -2.27
C VAL A 23 5.96 -1.31 -2.92
N SER A 24 6.79 -0.59 -2.16
CA SER A 24 8.12 -0.19 -2.61
C SER A 24 9.08 -1.37 -2.61
N TYR A 25 9.86 -1.49 -3.67
CA TYR A 25 10.95 -2.44 -3.78
C TYR A 25 12.11 -1.79 -4.54
N GLU A 26 13.22 -1.54 -3.87
CA GLU A 26 14.35 -0.76 -4.41
C GLU A 26 13.87 0.58 -5.00
N ASN A 27 14.15 0.84 -6.28
CA ASN A 27 13.70 2.03 -7.00
C ASN A 27 12.36 1.85 -7.75
N TYR A 28 11.61 0.82 -7.41
CA TYR A 28 10.33 0.50 -8.04
C TYR A 28 9.18 0.55 -7.04
N VAL A 29 7.98 0.74 -7.58
CA VAL A 29 6.72 0.48 -6.86
C VAL A 29 5.96 -0.61 -7.62
N LEU A 30 5.62 -1.66 -6.92
CA LEU A 30 4.87 -2.81 -7.41
C LEU A 30 3.39 -2.58 -7.14
N VAL A 31 2.53 -2.63 -8.16
CA VAL A 31 1.08 -2.42 -8.05
C VAL A 31 0.34 -3.66 -8.56
N TRP A 32 -0.50 -4.25 -7.71
CA TRP A 32 -1.21 -5.48 -8.02
C TRP A 32 -2.65 -5.48 -7.49
N GLY A 33 -3.54 -6.21 -8.19
CA GLY A 33 -4.90 -6.46 -7.74
C GLY A 33 -5.81 -5.23 -7.78
N GLY A 34 -6.82 -5.24 -6.90
CA GLY A 34 -7.85 -4.22 -6.85
C GLY A 34 -9.01 -4.49 -7.81
N TYR A 35 -9.96 -3.58 -7.80
CA TYR A 35 -11.15 -3.66 -8.65
C TYR A 35 -11.57 -2.29 -9.16
N ARG A 36 -12.46 -2.31 -10.13
CA ARG A 36 -13.16 -1.14 -10.64
C ARG A 36 -14.66 -1.43 -10.70
N GLU A 37 -15.45 -0.47 -10.28
CA GLU A 37 -16.89 -0.52 -10.48
C GLU A 37 -17.22 -0.14 -11.92
N ASN A 38 -18.15 -0.88 -12.52
CA ASN A 38 -18.58 -0.63 -13.88
C ASN A 38 -19.92 0.10 -13.88
N PRO A 39 -20.04 1.23 -14.62
CA PRO A 39 -21.30 1.91 -14.77
C PRO A 39 -22.40 1.00 -15.33
N GLY A 40 -23.54 0.94 -14.64
CA GLY A 40 -24.73 0.23 -15.14
C GLY A 40 -24.65 -1.30 -15.19
N VAL A 41 -23.60 -1.88 -14.61
CA VAL A 41 -23.43 -3.34 -14.51
C VAL A 41 -23.38 -3.77 -13.07
N ALA A 42 -24.13 -4.77 -12.68
CA ALA A 42 -24.20 -5.27 -11.30
C ALA A 42 -22.91 -5.94 -10.79
N SER A 43 -21.89 -6.07 -11.63
CA SER A 43 -20.64 -6.74 -11.29
C SER A 43 -19.44 -5.83 -11.42
N ASN A 44 -18.61 -5.80 -10.39
CA ASN A 44 -17.31 -5.12 -10.38
C ASN A 44 -16.31 -5.88 -11.25
N THR A 45 -15.40 -5.14 -11.93
CA THR A 45 -14.26 -5.76 -12.61
C THR A 45 -13.11 -5.87 -11.63
N TYR A 46 -12.77 -7.09 -11.21
CA TYR A 46 -11.52 -7.38 -10.50
C TYR A 46 -10.38 -7.52 -11.51
N PHE A 47 -9.27 -6.88 -11.23
CA PHE A 47 -8.11 -6.95 -12.11
C PHE A 47 -7.42 -8.31 -11.98
N SER A 48 -6.90 -8.80 -13.08
CA SER A 48 -6.28 -10.12 -13.15
C SER A 48 -5.10 -10.23 -12.18
N GLY A 49 -5.07 -11.30 -11.40
CA GLY A 49 -3.94 -11.62 -10.53
C GLY A 49 -2.65 -11.95 -11.29
N ALA A 50 -2.76 -12.25 -12.60
CA ALA A 50 -1.61 -12.48 -13.46
C ALA A 50 -0.83 -11.19 -13.81
N GLU A 51 -1.40 -10.01 -13.57
CA GLU A 51 -0.84 -8.73 -13.98
C GLU A 51 -0.19 -8.01 -12.80
N LEU A 52 1.11 -7.75 -12.89
CA LEU A 52 1.86 -6.89 -11.96
C LEU A 52 2.34 -5.66 -12.73
N TYR A 53 1.88 -4.49 -12.29
CA TYR A 53 2.38 -3.22 -12.78
C TYR A 53 3.56 -2.77 -11.93
N ILE A 54 4.60 -2.26 -12.59
CA ILE A 54 5.85 -1.84 -11.98
C ILE A 54 6.12 -0.39 -12.39
N TYR A 55 6.15 0.51 -11.43
CA TYR A 55 6.53 1.90 -11.65
C TYR A 55 7.99 2.10 -11.28
N SER A 56 8.81 2.59 -12.20
CA SER A 56 10.18 2.96 -11.92
C SER A 56 10.25 4.41 -11.44
N CYS A 57 10.66 4.62 -10.19
CA CYS A 57 10.85 5.96 -9.64
C CYS A 57 11.96 6.75 -10.36
N ILE A 58 12.92 6.06 -10.96
CA ILE A 58 14.03 6.67 -11.69
C ILE A 58 13.57 7.14 -13.07
N SER A 59 12.99 6.24 -13.88
CA SER A 59 12.56 6.56 -15.25
C SER A 59 11.19 7.23 -15.31
N GLU A 60 10.42 7.20 -14.23
CA GLU A 60 9.02 7.65 -14.17
C GLU A 60 8.12 6.95 -15.19
N LYS A 61 8.44 5.71 -15.53
CA LYS A 61 7.71 4.88 -16.49
C LYS A 61 7.07 3.69 -15.83
N TRP A 62 5.97 3.25 -16.45
CA TRP A 62 5.28 2.04 -16.10
C TRP A 62 5.73 0.87 -16.94
N TYR A 63 5.77 -0.28 -16.32
CA TYR A 63 6.02 -1.57 -16.93
C TYR A 63 4.94 -2.54 -16.50
N LEU A 64 4.59 -3.49 -17.37
CA LEU A 64 3.63 -4.53 -17.09
C LEU A 64 4.31 -5.89 -17.20
N LYS A 65 4.27 -6.65 -16.13
CA LYS A 65 4.63 -8.07 -16.14
C LYS A 65 3.37 -8.89 -16.15
N LYS A 66 3.18 -9.67 -17.22
CA LYS A 66 2.11 -10.67 -17.30
C LYS A 66 2.70 -12.04 -17.01
N ASN A 67 2.08 -12.74 -16.07
CA ASN A 67 2.42 -14.11 -15.79
C ASN A 67 1.56 -15.02 -16.68
N GLY A 68 2.19 -15.68 -17.66
CA GLY A 68 1.53 -16.61 -18.58
C GLY A 68 1.37 -18.03 -18.03
N ASN A 69 1.89 -18.31 -16.83
CA ASN A 69 1.88 -19.65 -16.26
C ASN A 69 0.68 -19.89 -15.33
N VAL A 70 0.35 -21.16 -15.17
CA VAL A 70 -0.91 -21.75 -14.73
C VAL A 70 -1.36 -21.43 -13.31
N SER A 71 -0.50 -20.85 -12.46
CA SER A 71 -0.82 -20.60 -11.05
C SER A 71 -0.54 -19.14 -10.67
N PHE A 72 -1.58 -18.35 -10.59
CA PHE A 72 -1.53 -16.99 -10.08
C PHE A 72 -2.75 -16.75 -9.15
N PRO A 73 -2.67 -15.79 -8.21
CA PRO A 73 -3.79 -15.46 -7.35
C PRO A 73 -5.01 -15.03 -8.17
N PRO A 74 -6.24 -15.30 -7.71
CA PRO A 74 -7.42 -14.68 -8.29
C PRO A 74 -7.36 -13.16 -8.16
N GLY A 75 -8.15 -12.43 -8.95
CA GLY A 75 -8.31 -11.00 -8.78
C GLY A 75 -8.92 -10.70 -7.41
N MET A 76 -8.24 -9.91 -6.60
CA MET A 76 -8.64 -9.59 -5.22
C MET A 76 -8.50 -8.10 -4.91
N SER A 77 -9.32 -7.63 -3.98
CA SER A 77 -9.24 -6.29 -3.40
C SER A 77 -9.11 -6.33 -1.88
N GLY A 78 -8.54 -5.29 -1.30
CA GLY A 78 -8.39 -5.17 0.15
C GLY A 78 -7.41 -6.15 0.77
N SER A 79 -6.55 -6.79 -0.05
CA SER A 79 -5.39 -7.55 0.41
C SER A 79 -4.34 -6.64 1.02
N THR A 80 -3.45 -7.20 1.82
CA THR A 80 -2.23 -6.53 2.25
C THR A 80 -1.01 -7.24 1.71
N ALA A 81 0.11 -6.52 1.55
CA ALA A 81 1.32 -7.11 0.99
C ALA A 81 2.59 -6.48 1.54
N VAL A 82 3.64 -7.27 1.53
CA VAL A 82 5.00 -6.86 1.89
C VAL A 82 6.02 -7.48 0.94
N VAL A 83 7.18 -6.83 0.80
CA VAL A 83 8.34 -7.46 0.21
C VAL A 83 9.29 -7.93 1.31
N ILE A 84 9.69 -9.19 1.25
CA ILE A 84 10.68 -9.79 2.15
C ILE A 84 11.73 -10.46 1.27
N ASP A 85 12.97 -10.04 1.42
CA ASP A 85 14.05 -10.38 0.49
C ASP A 85 13.59 -10.08 -0.96
N ASP A 86 13.74 -11.00 -1.89
CA ASP A 86 13.33 -10.83 -3.28
C ASP A 86 11.96 -11.47 -3.58
N ALA A 87 11.03 -11.38 -2.64
CA ALA A 87 9.68 -11.92 -2.80
C ALA A 87 8.58 -10.97 -2.28
N LEU A 88 7.55 -10.78 -3.12
CA LEU A 88 6.31 -10.10 -2.73
C LEU A 88 5.35 -11.13 -2.14
N TYR A 89 4.98 -10.95 -0.88
CA TYR A 89 3.95 -11.73 -0.21
C TYR A 89 2.64 -10.96 -0.18
N VAL A 90 1.55 -11.62 -0.58
CA VAL A 90 0.19 -11.06 -0.61
C VAL A 90 -0.72 -11.92 0.25
N PHE A 91 -1.40 -11.32 1.22
CA PHE A 91 -2.27 -12.02 2.15
C PHE A 91 -3.69 -11.47 2.14
N GLY A 92 -4.66 -12.37 2.26
CA GLY A 92 -6.06 -12.05 2.46
C GLY A 92 -6.68 -11.29 1.28
N GLY A 93 -7.75 -10.57 1.56
CA GLY A 93 -8.50 -9.80 0.58
C GLY A 93 -9.86 -10.41 0.27
N TYR A 94 -10.63 -9.70 -0.55
CA TYR A 94 -11.96 -10.09 -1.01
C TYR A 94 -11.89 -10.49 -2.48
N GLY A 95 -12.30 -11.71 -2.76
CA GLY A 95 -12.19 -12.31 -4.09
C GLY A 95 -13.40 -12.07 -4.99
N TYR A 96 -13.18 -12.27 -6.28
CA TYR A 96 -14.17 -12.25 -7.33
C TYR A 96 -15.18 -13.43 -7.19
N HIS A 97 -16.38 -13.29 -7.77
CA HIS A 97 -17.46 -14.29 -7.77
C HIS A 97 -18.07 -14.68 -6.42
N GLY A 98 -18.08 -13.76 -5.44
CA GLY A 98 -18.79 -14.03 -4.18
C GLY A 98 -18.09 -15.05 -3.28
N GLN A 99 -16.82 -15.37 -3.55
CA GLN A 99 -16.01 -16.24 -2.68
C GLN A 99 -15.78 -15.66 -1.29
N GLY A 100 -16.04 -14.34 -1.12
CA GLY A 100 -15.90 -13.68 0.15
C GLY A 100 -14.43 -13.31 0.47
N CYS A 101 -14.16 -13.12 1.75
CA CYS A 101 -12.80 -12.90 2.23
C CYS A 101 -12.00 -14.21 2.22
N THR A 102 -10.70 -14.10 2.03
CA THR A 102 -9.77 -15.22 2.07
C THR A 102 -8.69 -14.99 3.14
N ASN A 103 -8.06 -16.05 3.59
CA ASN A 103 -6.83 -16.05 4.38
C ASN A 103 -5.66 -16.74 3.65
N LEU A 104 -5.76 -16.83 2.33
CA LEU A 104 -4.70 -17.37 1.51
C LEU A 104 -3.49 -16.44 1.49
N LEU A 105 -2.32 -17.05 1.44
CA LEU A 105 -1.04 -16.39 1.29
C LEU A 105 -0.44 -16.76 -0.07
N PHE A 106 -0.06 -15.76 -0.85
CA PHE A 106 0.62 -15.93 -2.12
C PHE A 106 2.00 -15.31 -2.07
N LYS A 107 2.94 -15.91 -2.77
CA LYS A 107 4.29 -15.43 -2.97
C LYS A 107 4.52 -15.18 -4.46
N PHE A 108 5.03 -14.00 -4.79
CA PHE A 108 5.58 -13.70 -6.11
C PHE A 108 7.08 -13.52 -6.00
N ASP A 109 7.82 -14.36 -6.68
CA ASP A 109 9.28 -14.31 -6.74
C ASP A 109 9.71 -13.23 -7.72
N LEU A 110 10.45 -12.24 -7.24
CA LEU A 110 10.85 -11.04 -8.01
C LEU A 110 12.05 -11.31 -8.95
N GLU A 111 12.72 -12.45 -8.83
CA GLU A 111 13.78 -12.87 -9.75
C GLU A 111 13.22 -13.68 -10.92
N THR A 112 12.36 -14.65 -10.60
CA THR A 112 11.79 -15.57 -11.60
C THR A 112 10.48 -15.09 -12.17
N PHE A 113 9.81 -14.13 -11.51
CA PHE A 113 8.47 -13.61 -11.84
C PHE A 113 7.39 -14.70 -11.82
N ILE A 114 7.47 -15.64 -10.88
CA ILE A 114 6.53 -16.73 -10.73
C ILE A 114 5.70 -16.56 -9.45
N TRP A 115 4.38 -16.70 -9.58
CA TRP A 115 3.48 -16.83 -8.45
C TRP A 115 3.45 -18.24 -7.91
N SER A 116 3.33 -18.37 -6.60
CA SER A 116 3.05 -19.62 -5.91
C SER A 116 2.08 -19.38 -4.76
N ALA A 117 1.16 -20.30 -4.55
CA ALA A 117 0.41 -20.38 -3.31
C ALA A 117 1.36 -20.86 -2.20
N VAL A 118 1.27 -20.25 -1.04
CA VAL A 118 2.03 -20.66 0.15
C VAL A 118 1.06 -21.40 1.06
N GLU A 119 1.49 -22.56 1.54
CA GLU A 119 0.76 -23.36 2.52
C GLU A 119 1.51 -23.33 3.85
N PRO A 120 1.25 -22.31 4.70
CA PRO A 120 1.93 -22.20 5.98
C PRO A 120 1.43 -23.23 6.98
N GLU A 121 2.32 -23.66 7.86
CA GLU A 121 1.96 -24.38 9.07
C GLU A 121 1.39 -23.44 10.14
N GLY A 122 0.81 -24.01 11.20
CA GLY A 122 0.22 -23.27 12.31
C GLY A 122 -1.21 -22.78 12.02
N VAL A 123 -1.71 -21.90 12.88
CA VAL A 123 -3.07 -21.35 12.77
C VAL A 123 -2.98 -20.03 12.01
N PRO A 124 -3.54 -19.93 10.79
CA PRO A 124 -3.55 -18.67 10.05
C PRO A 124 -4.53 -17.66 10.67
N PRO A 125 -4.41 -16.36 10.33
CA PRO A 125 -5.48 -15.41 10.59
C PRO A 125 -6.78 -15.88 9.94
N ILE A 126 -7.93 -15.44 10.48
CA ILE A 126 -9.22 -15.68 9.84
C ILE A 126 -9.30 -14.96 8.49
N PRO A 127 -10.19 -15.41 7.57
CA PRO A 127 -10.42 -14.73 6.30
C PRO A 127 -10.87 -13.29 6.47
N VAL A 128 -10.09 -12.32 5.97
CA VAL A 128 -10.33 -10.87 6.12
C VAL A 128 -9.87 -10.09 4.89
N ASP A 129 -10.48 -8.92 4.73
CA ASP A 129 -10.03 -7.87 3.84
C ASP A 129 -9.79 -6.56 4.63
N LYS A 130 -9.14 -5.56 4.01
CA LYS A 130 -8.93 -4.21 4.58
C LYS A 130 -8.17 -4.20 5.92
N MET A 131 -7.33 -5.23 6.14
CA MET A 131 -6.36 -5.25 7.23
C MET A 131 -5.15 -4.38 6.88
N ALA A 132 -4.38 -4.00 7.89
CA ALA A 132 -3.04 -3.48 7.68
C ALA A 132 -2.01 -4.62 7.79
N GLY A 133 -0.95 -4.52 6.97
CA GLY A 133 0.20 -5.42 7.05
C GLY A 133 1.50 -4.67 6.90
N TRP A 134 2.55 -5.21 7.51
CA TRP A 134 3.90 -4.64 7.46
C TRP A 134 4.97 -5.71 7.60
N GLN A 135 6.16 -5.35 7.16
CA GLN A 135 7.35 -6.17 7.33
C GLN A 135 8.19 -5.64 8.51
N TYR A 136 8.68 -6.54 9.35
CA TYR A 136 9.71 -6.25 10.34
C TYR A 136 10.57 -7.50 10.59
N ASN A 137 11.89 -7.36 10.62
CA ASN A 137 12.85 -8.45 10.81
C ASN A 137 12.58 -9.67 9.92
N LYS A 138 12.31 -9.43 8.62
CA LYS A 138 12.02 -10.47 7.62
C LYS A 138 10.79 -11.34 7.94
N LYS A 139 9.86 -10.81 8.70
CA LYS A 139 8.56 -11.42 8.97
C LYS A 139 7.44 -10.51 8.46
N PHE A 140 6.32 -11.12 8.13
CA PHE A 140 5.12 -10.42 7.72
C PHE A 140 4.11 -10.38 8.87
N TYR A 141 3.71 -9.21 9.28
CA TYR A 141 2.72 -8.98 10.33
C TYR A 141 1.43 -8.47 9.73
N VAL A 142 0.30 -8.91 10.29
CA VAL A 142 -1.03 -8.46 9.89
C VAL A 142 -1.87 -8.11 11.12
N PHE A 143 -2.64 -7.01 11.02
CA PHE A 143 -3.50 -6.53 12.10
C PHE A 143 -4.87 -6.13 11.60
N GLY A 144 -5.92 -6.51 12.35
CA GLY A 144 -7.29 -6.09 12.11
C GLY A 144 -7.93 -6.69 10.88
N GLY A 145 -8.83 -5.94 10.26
CA GLY A 145 -9.55 -6.30 9.05
C GLY A 145 -11.05 -6.51 9.26
N PHE A 146 -11.76 -6.74 8.15
CA PHE A 146 -13.17 -7.04 8.11
C PHE A 146 -13.42 -8.34 7.37
N GLY A 147 -14.09 -9.30 7.98
CA GLY A 147 -14.23 -10.60 7.36
C GLY A 147 -15.21 -11.54 8.04
N ASN A 148 -15.11 -12.82 7.69
CA ASN A 148 -15.99 -13.86 8.16
C ASN A 148 -15.20 -14.82 9.06
N PRO A 149 -15.66 -15.14 10.25
CA PRO A 149 -15.09 -16.23 11.03
C PRO A 149 -15.53 -17.56 10.45
N ASP A 150 -14.63 -18.52 10.40
CA ASP A 150 -14.94 -19.89 9.98
C ASP A 150 -15.72 -20.67 11.04
N THR A 151 -15.71 -20.20 12.30
CA THR A 151 -16.17 -21.00 13.46
C THR A 151 -17.01 -20.20 14.47
N GLY A 152 -17.81 -19.25 14.04
CA GLY A 152 -18.70 -18.50 14.94
C GLY A 152 -18.00 -17.39 15.76
N PRO A 153 -18.71 -16.74 16.70
CA PRO A 153 -18.22 -15.56 17.39
C PRO A 153 -17.03 -15.87 18.30
N SER A 154 -15.91 -15.20 18.04
CA SER A 154 -14.77 -15.14 18.97
C SER A 154 -14.73 -13.77 19.65
N HIS A 155 -13.99 -13.66 20.77
CA HIS A 155 -13.81 -12.39 21.49
C HIS A 155 -13.08 -11.33 20.68
N GLU A 156 -12.42 -11.75 19.59
CA GLU A 156 -11.64 -10.91 18.69
C GLU A 156 -12.48 -10.38 17.54
N PHE A 157 -13.77 -10.72 17.49
CA PHE A 157 -14.69 -10.38 16.42
C PHE A 157 -15.91 -9.64 16.95
N GLN A 158 -16.22 -8.53 16.33
CA GLN A 158 -17.49 -7.84 16.55
C GLN A 158 -18.31 -7.95 15.26
N PHE A 159 -19.39 -8.71 15.34
CA PHE A 159 -20.19 -9.10 14.21
C PHE A 159 -21.29 -8.12 13.88
N VAL A 160 -21.49 -7.91 12.58
CA VAL A 160 -22.73 -7.36 12.03
C VAL A 160 -23.26 -8.38 11.03
N PHE A 161 -24.57 -8.65 11.10
CA PHE A 161 -25.22 -9.51 10.15
C PHE A 161 -25.36 -8.77 8.82
N TYR A 162 -24.60 -9.19 7.80
CA TYR A 162 -24.60 -8.57 6.50
C TYR A 162 -24.86 -9.61 5.42
N HIS A 163 -25.95 -9.46 4.66
CA HIS A 163 -26.33 -10.36 3.54
C HIS A 163 -26.27 -11.86 3.85
N LEU A 164 -26.91 -12.30 4.91
CA LEU A 164 -26.98 -13.69 5.35
C LEU A 164 -25.64 -14.33 5.80
N LEU A 165 -24.57 -13.53 5.90
CA LEU A 165 -23.28 -13.96 6.40
C LEU A 165 -22.89 -13.14 7.62
N TRP A 166 -22.38 -13.82 8.65
CA TRP A 166 -21.76 -13.14 9.77
C TRP A 166 -20.42 -12.55 9.31
N ARG A 167 -20.34 -11.22 9.32
CA ARG A 167 -19.11 -10.49 9.02
C ARG A 167 -18.86 -9.48 10.13
N GLY A 168 -17.58 -9.16 10.39
CA GLY A 168 -17.27 -8.23 11.45
C GLY A 168 -15.83 -7.73 11.39
N TRP A 169 -15.59 -6.78 12.26
CA TRP A 169 -14.27 -6.20 12.48
C TRP A 169 -13.49 -7.05 13.47
N THR A 170 -12.20 -7.15 13.28
CA THR A 170 -11.31 -7.88 14.18
C THR A 170 -10.14 -7.01 14.62
N ASN A 171 -9.55 -7.33 15.76
CA ASN A 171 -8.26 -6.84 16.21
C ASN A 171 -7.22 -7.97 16.29
N GLN A 172 -7.40 -9.01 15.48
CA GLN A 172 -6.44 -10.10 15.38
C GLN A 172 -5.05 -9.56 15.01
N PHE A 173 -4.02 -10.14 15.63
CA PHE A 173 -2.62 -9.81 15.34
C PHE A 173 -1.83 -11.08 15.13
N PHE A 174 -1.22 -11.23 13.96
CA PHE A 174 -0.49 -12.42 13.56
C PHE A 174 0.83 -12.07 12.90
N GLU A 175 1.78 -13.00 12.99
CA GLU A 175 3.02 -12.95 12.23
C GLU A 175 3.15 -14.20 11.35
N TYR A 176 3.67 -14.01 10.14
CA TYR A 176 4.14 -15.06 9.25
C TYR A 176 5.66 -15.01 9.19
N ASP A 177 6.31 -16.13 9.45
CA ASP A 177 7.74 -16.32 9.31
C ASP A 177 8.05 -17.11 8.02
N PRO A 178 8.53 -16.44 6.94
CA PRO A 178 8.81 -17.12 5.67
C PRO A 178 9.89 -18.20 5.78
N LYS A 179 10.84 -18.03 6.71
CA LYS A 179 11.93 -18.99 6.92
C LYS A 179 11.44 -20.30 7.52
N LYS A 180 10.43 -20.22 8.39
CA LYS A 180 9.80 -21.38 9.02
C LYS A 180 8.57 -21.86 8.26
N ASN A 181 8.05 -21.06 7.36
CA ASN A 181 6.76 -21.22 6.70
C ASN A 181 5.60 -21.40 7.71
N THR A 182 5.53 -20.55 8.73
CA THR A 182 4.55 -20.71 9.83
C THR A 182 3.82 -19.40 10.13
N TRP A 183 2.51 -19.52 10.40
CA TRP A 183 1.74 -18.48 11.08
C TRP A 183 1.76 -18.68 12.59
N SER A 184 1.87 -17.58 13.32
CA SER A 184 1.75 -17.57 14.79
C SER A 184 1.11 -16.31 15.31
N LYS A 185 0.54 -16.38 16.52
CA LYS A 185 0.11 -15.19 17.28
C LYS A 185 1.26 -14.76 18.18
N PRO A 186 1.87 -13.58 17.91
CA PRO A 186 2.91 -13.10 18.80
C PRO A 186 2.31 -12.72 20.16
N PHE A 187 3.02 -13.07 21.22
CA PHE A 187 2.67 -12.58 22.55
C PHE A 187 2.97 -11.08 22.63
N THR A 188 1.97 -10.30 23.02
CA THR A 188 2.11 -8.86 23.20
C THR A 188 1.62 -8.43 24.57
N THR A 189 2.18 -7.33 25.06
CA THR A 189 1.75 -6.66 26.29
C THR A 189 1.14 -5.30 25.95
N GLY A 190 0.57 -4.62 26.96
CA GLY A 190 -0.09 -3.34 26.74
C GLY A 190 -1.50 -3.47 26.18
N THR A 191 -2.05 -2.39 25.64
CA THR A 191 -3.43 -2.34 25.17
C THR A 191 -3.48 -2.25 23.64
N LEU A 192 -3.97 -3.30 23.01
CA LEU A 192 -4.18 -3.37 21.57
C LEU A 192 -5.22 -2.33 21.12
N PRO A 193 -5.12 -1.83 19.87
CA PRO A 193 -6.22 -1.09 19.27
C PRO A 193 -7.50 -1.92 19.21
N SER A 194 -8.65 -1.25 19.30
CA SER A 194 -9.95 -1.90 19.11
C SER A 194 -10.08 -2.52 17.72
N ALA A 195 -11.01 -3.46 17.57
CA ALA A 195 -11.32 -4.10 16.29
C ALA A 195 -11.63 -3.04 15.22
N ARG A 196 -10.97 -3.13 14.06
CA ARG A 196 -11.06 -2.14 12.99
C ARG A 196 -10.63 -2.67 11.64
N ALA A 197 -11.11 -2.02 10.58
CA ALA A 197 -10.70 -2.25 9.21
C ALA A 197 -10.44 -0.94 8.48
N ALA A 198 -9.76 -0.99 7.34
CA ALA A 198 -9.45 0.18 6.52
C ALA A 198 -8.70 1.28 7.29
N HIS A 199 -7.95 0.89 8.30
CA HIS A 199 -6.95 1.70 8.99
C HIS A 199 -5.63 1.65 8.20
N ALA A 200 -4.72 2.55 8.51
CA ALA A 200 -3.38 2.52 7.94
C ALA A 200 -2.32 2.26 9.01
N ALA A 201 -1.25 1.58 8.61
CA ALA A 201 -0.09 1.33 9.45
C ALA A 201 1.19 1.76 8.74
N ALA A 202 2.15 2.28 9.51
CA ALA A 202 3.48 2.62 9.03
C ALA A 202 4.55 2.17 10.03
N VAL A 203 5.62 1.57 9.49
CA VAL A 203 6.77 1.11 10.28
C VAL A 203 7.85 2.18 10.26
N MET A 204 8.37 2.50 11.42
CA MET A 204 9.46 3.46 11.56
C MET A 204 10.28 3.15 12.81
N GLN A 205 11.59 2.97 12.67
CA GLN A 205 12.55 2.76 13.78
C GLN A 205 12.10 1.68 14.79
N GLY A 206 11.76 0.49 14.30
CA GLY A 206 11.32 -0.62 15.15
C GLY A 206 9.94 -0.45 15.77
N LYS A 207 9.20 0.59 15.39
CA LYS A 207 7.83 0.86 15.86
C LYS A 207 6.85 0.84 14.70
N VAL A 208 5.63 0.40 14.99
CA VAL A 208 4.51 0.44 14.06
C VAL A 208 3.47 1.40 14.59
N TYR A 209 3.10 2.37 13.79
CA TYR A 209 2.05 3.33 14.11
C TYR A 209 0.79 2.95 13.33
N ILE A 210 -0.34 2.88 14.04
CA ILE A 210 -1.66 2.57 13.46
C ILE A 210 -2.57 3.78 13.70
N PHE A 211 -3.19 4.28 12.63
CA PHE A 211 -4.12 5.42 12.71
C PHE A 211 -5.48 5.09 12.12
N GLY A 212 -6.54 5.54 12.81
CA GLY A 212 -7.89 5.57 12.31
C GLY A 212 -8.47 4.20 11.95
N GLY A 213 -9.22 4.17 10.85
CA GLY A 213 -9.98 3.00 10.41
C GLY A 213 -11.46 3.10 10.76
N ARG A 214 -12.20 2.06 10.44
CA ARG A 214 -13.63 1.96 10.67
C ARG A 214 -13.98 0.79 11.57
N HIS A 215 -14.87 1.04 12.49
CA HIS A 215 -15.58 0.02 13.25
C HIS A 215 -17.06 0.39 13.26
N ASP A 216 -17.91 -0.49 12.74
CA ASP A 216 -19.33 -0.27 12.54
C ASP A 216 -19.59 1.04 11.76
N VAL A 217 -20.32 1.97 12.32
CA VAL A 217 -20.62 3.28 11.71
C VAL A 217 -19.55 4.33 12.00
N HIS A 218 -18.62 4.05 12.90
CA HIS A 218 -17.62 5.01 13.36
C HIS A 218 -16.32 4.94 12.58
N ARG A 219 -15.79 6.09 12.18
CA ARG A 219 -14.43 6.24 11.65
C ARG A 219 -13.57 6.93 12.69
N MET A 220 -12.54 6.23 13.10
CA MET A 220 -11.68 6.62 14.22
C MET A 220 -10.58 7.59 13.79
N ASN A 221 -10.03 8.31 14.76
CA ASN A 221 -8.86 9.19 14.59
C ASN A 221 -7.83 9.02 15.71
N ASP A 222 -7.91 7.90 16.40
CA ASP A 222 -6.95 7.50 17.41
C ASP A 222 -5.64 7.02 16.75
N MET A 223 -4.54 7.20 17.46
CA MET A 223 -3.21 6.74 17.08
C MET A 223 -2.70 5.77 18.13
N HIS A 224 -2.22 4.61 17.67
CA HIS A 224 -1.59 3.59 18.51
C HIS A 224 -0.19 3.29 18.02
N CYS A 225 0.65 2.79 18.91
CA CYS A 225 2.01 2.38 18.58
C CYS A 225 2.28 0.97 19.13
N LEU A 226 2.88 0.12 18.31
CA LEU A 226 3.47 -1.15 18.72
C LEU A 226 4.99 -1.02 18.65
N ASP A 227 5.65 -1.21 19.78
CA ASP A 227 7.09 -1.40 19.82
C ASP A 227 7.40 -2.86 19.44
N MET A 228 8.08 -3.03 18.30
CA MET A 228 8.35 -4.34 17.70
C MET A 228 9.53 -5.08 18.36
N GLU A 229 10.35 -4.40 19.14
CA GLU A 229 11.48 -5.03 19.84
C GLU A 229 11.01 -5.75 21.11
N ILE A 230 10.11 -5.11 21.86
CA ILE A 230 9.59 -5.63 23.12
C ILE A 230 8.13 -6.12 23.00
N MET A 231 7.54 -6.04 21.81
CA MET A 231 6.16 -6.47 21.51
C MET A 231 5.13 -5.84 22.49
N HIS A 232 5.22 -4.51 22.64
CA HIS A 232 4.38 -3.77 23.57
C HIS A 232 3.52 -2.71 22.85
N TRP A 233 2.20 -2.80 23.05
CA TRP A 233 1.23 -1.83 22.58
C TRP A 233 1.10 -0.65 23.54
N SER A 234 1.18 0.56 23.01
CA SER A 234 1.07 1.80 23.80
C SER A 234 -0.32 2.07 24.38
N GLY A 235 -1.37 1.39 23.85
CA GLY A 235 -2.71 1.93 23.90
C GLY A 235 -2.85 3.16 22.98
N GLU A 236 -3.87 3.96 23.17
CA GLU A 236 -4.04 5.21 22.44
C GLU A 236 -2.98 6.23 22.86
N LEU A 237 -2.25 6.75 21.89
CA LEU A 237 -1.21 7.76 22.14
C LEU A 237 -1.85 9.11 22.51
N PRO A 238 -1.33 9.79 23.54
CA PRO A 238 -1.78 11.15 23.89
C PRO A 238 -1.30 12.14 22.83
N ILE A 239 -2.23 12.60 21.99
CA ILE A 239 -1.94 13.58 20.94
C ILE A 239 -2.10 15.00 21.49
N LYS A 240 -1.16 15.87 21.14
CA LYS A 240 -1.17 17.27 21.50
C LYS A 240 -1.63 18.13 20.31
N GLY A 241 -2.55 19.06 20.55
CA GLY A 241 -3.04 19.97 19.52
C GLY A 241 -4.11 19.37 18.61
N PRO A 242 -4.28 19.89 17.38
CA PRO A 242 -5.29 19.43 16.45
C PRO A 242 -5.01 17.99 15.98
N VAL A 243 -6.09 17.22 15.76
CA VAL A 243 -6.03 15.86 15.23
C VAL A 243 -6.80 15.81 13.93
N PRO A 244 -6.33 15.11 12.89
CA PRO A 244 -7.09 14.86 11.68
C PRO A 244 -8.46 14.24 12.02
N MET A 245 -9.51 14.59 11.27
CA MET A 245 -10.83 13.99 11.49
C MET A 245 -10.79 12.47 11.29
N GLY A 246 -11.72 11.77 11.96
CA GLY A 246 -11.87 10.33 11.87
C GLY A 246 -12.09 9.86 10.42
N ARG A 247 -11.31 8.87 10.00
CA ARG A 247 -11.25 8.41 8.61
C ARG A 247 -10.90 6.96 8.45
N SER A 248 -11.30 6.40 7.31
CA SER A 248 -10.91 5.08 6.82
C SER A 248 -10.38 5.18 5.38
N TRP A 249 -9.70 4.14 4.88
CA TRP A 249 -9.17 4.08 3.51
C TRP A 249 -8.20 5.21 3.14
N HIS A 250 -7.54 5.77 4.13
CA HIS A 250 -6.44 6.71 3.98
C HIS A 250 -5.10 5.97 3.92
N SER A 251 -4.05 6.67 3.60
CA SER A 251 -2.69 6.15 3.72
C SER A 251 -1.93 6.81 4.86
N LEU A 252 -1.01 6.04 5.47
CA LEU A 252 -0.01 6.51 6.42
C LEU A 252 1.35 5.99 5.96
N THR A 253 2.28 6.90 5.70
CA THR A 253 3.59 6.57 5.13
C THR A 253 4.71 7.15 6.00
N ALA A 254 5.68 6.32 6.37
CA ALA A 254 6.89 6.79 7.04
C ALA A 254 7.74 7.57 6.04
N LEU A 255 7.97 8.86 6.34
CA LEU A 255 8.72 9.76 5.46
C LEU A 255 10.19 9.85 5.85
N SER A 256 10.45 9.78 7.15
CA SER A 256 11.80 9.91 7.72
C SER A 256 11.85 9.16 9.05
N GLU A 257 12.96 9.26 9.76
CA GLU A 257 13.10 8.68 11.09
C GLU A 257 12.21 9.32 12.18
N ARG A 258 11.45 10.37 11.84
CA ARG A 258 10.64 11.12 12.81
C ARG A 258 9.21 11.38 12.36
N TYR A 259 8.97 11.46 11.07
CA TYR A 259 7.69 11.94 10.55
C TYR A 259 6.93 10.88 9.76
N LEU A 260 5.63 10.79 10.01
CA LEU A 260 4.69 10.06 9.17
C LEU A 260 3.84 11.05 8.37
N VAL A 261 3.46 10.67 7.16
CA VAL A 261 2.55 11.44 6.30
C VAL A 261 1.24 10.67 6.16
N LEU A 262 0.15 11.34 6.52
CA LEU A 262 -1.22 10.90 6.30
C LEU A 262 -1.77 11.61 5.07
N TYR A 263 -2.48 10.89 4.20
CA TYR A 263 -3.16 11.50 3.07
C TYR A 263 -4.56 10.92 2.85
N GLY A 264 -5.52 11.82 2.57
CA GLY A 264 -6.83 11.48 2.07
C GLY A 264 -7.65 10.56 2.96
N GLY A 265 -8.42 9.69 2.35
CA GLY A 265 -9.33 8.76 3.00
C GLY A 265 -10.79 9.19 2.90
N PHE A 266 -11.63 8.55 3.69
CA PHE A 266 -13.07 8.76 3.73
C PHE A 266 -13.49 9.14 5.15
N SER A 267 -14.09 10.30 5.30
CA SER A 267 -14.43 10.88 6.59
C SER A 267 -15.70 10.30 7.20
N GLN A 268 -15.95 10.62 8.48
CA GLN A 268 -17.19 10.30 9.18
C GLN A 268 -18.43 10.92 8.49
N ASN A 269 -18.26 12.05 7.81
CA ASN A 269 -19.32 12.76 7.10
C ASN A 269 -19.50 12.31 5.64
N ASN A 270 -18.94 11.15 5.27
CA ASN A 270 -18.97 10.60 3.92
C ASN A 270 -18.34 11.51 2.85
N ILE A 271 -17.30 12.23 3.22
CA ILE A 271 -16.52 13.09 2.32
C ILE A 271 -15.22 12.36 1.95
N VAL A 272 -14.89 12.35 0.66
CA VAL A 272 -13.57 11.91 0.17
C VAL A 272 -12.58 13.03 0.42
N LEU A 273 -11.53 12.71 1.17
CA LEU A 273 -10.57 13.70 1.66
C LEU A 273 -9.40 13.86 0.69
N SER A 274 -8.87 15.10 0.62
CA SER A 274 -7.65 15.47 -0.11
C SER A 274 -6.59 16.08 0.80
N ASP A 275 -6.88 16.18 2.10
CA ASP A 275 -5.99 16.78 3.08
C ASP A 275 -4.74 15.91 3.33
N CYS A 276 -3.66 16.60 3.67
CA CYS A 276 -2.38 16.00 3.98
C CYS A 276 -1.94 16.46 5.38
N TRP A 277 -1.44 15.52 6.18
CA TRP A 277 -0.98 15.80 7.53
C TRP A 277 0.36 15.14 7.78
N ARG A 278 1.18 15.78 8.60
CA ARG A 278 2.43 15.23 9.12
C ARG A 278 2.30 14.95 10.61
N PHE A 279 2.64 13.75 11.02
CA PHE A 279 2.72 13.35 12.43
C PHE A 279 4.16 13.36 12.91
N ASP A 280 4.43 14.06 14.00
CA ASP A 280 5.71 14.04 14.71
C ASP A 280 5.65 12.95 15.79
N THR A 281 6.39 11.88 15.59
CA THR A 281 6.39 10.72 16.49
C THR A 281 7.11 10.97 17.82
N VAL A 282 7.92 12.02 17.93
CA VAL A 282 8.60 12.41 19.16
C VAL A 282 7.71 13.30 20.03
N ASN A 283 7.06 14.27 19.41
CA ASN A 283 6.23 15.24 20.12
C ASN A 283 4.76 14.83 20.25
N HIS A 284 4.33 13.79 19.51
CA HIS A 284 2.96 13.34 19.35
C HIS A 284 2.02 14.48 18.89
N THR A 285 2.40 15.16 17.82
CA THR A 285 1.64 16.27 17.26
C THR A 285 1.37 16.07 15.77
N TRP A 286 0.18 16.45 15.34
CA TRP A 286 -0.17 16.56 13.94
C TRP A 286 -0.01 17.99 13.43
N GLN A 287 0.44 18.13 12.20
CA GLN A 287 0.53 19.39 11.48
C GLN A 287 -0.05 19.21 10.08
N PRO A 288 -0.99 20.09 9.65
CA PRO A 288 -1.46 20.05 8.26
C PRO A 288 -0.33 20.45 7.33
N ILE A 289 -0.32 19.83 6.16
CA ILE A 289 0.57 20.15 5.03
C ILE A 289 -0.31 20.77 3.95
N GLU A 290 -0.08 22.02 3.60
CA GLU A 290 -0.75 22.67 2.48
C GLU A 290 -0.18 22.12 1.17
N LEU A 291 -1.05 21.58 0.33
CA LEU A 291 -0.71 21.08 -0.99
C LEU A 291 -1.17 22.08 -2.07
N PRO A 292 -0.39 22.26 -3.15
CA PRO A 292 -0.74 23.18 -4.23
C PRO A 292 -1.85 22.63 -5.16
N PHE A 293 -2.53 21.57 -4.75
CA PHE A 293 -3.59 20.89 -5.50
C PHE A 293 -4.62 20.29 -4.56
N GLU A 294 -5.81 20.07 -5.05
CA GLU A 294 -6.87 19.31 -4.38
C GLU A 294 -7.19 18.06 -5.20
N LYS A 295 -6.75 16.90 -4.69
CA LYS A 295 -6.94 15.60 -5.33
C LYS A 295 -7.48 14.59 -4.33
N PRO A 296 -8.80 14.55 -4.09
CA PRO A 296 -9.38 13.62 -3.12
C PRO A 296 -9.12 12.17 -3.54
N ARG A 297 -8.84 11.32 -2.55
CA ARG A 297 -8.58 9.89 -2.73
C ARG A 297 -9.07 9.11 -1.53
N LEU A 298 -9.81 8.05 -1.77
CA LEU A 298 -10.10 7.01 -0.80
C LEU A 298 -9.67 5.64 -1.35
N TRP A 299 -9.27 4.76 -0.45
CA TRP A 299 -8.84 3.39 -0.74
C TRP A 299 -7.76 3.31 -1.84
N HIS A 300 -6.89 4.31 -1.82
CA HIS A 300 -5.66 4.39 -2.58
C HIS A 300 -4.53 3.69 -1.83
N CYS A 301 -3.40 3.51 -2.48
CA CYS A 301 -2.15 3.10 -1.84
C CYS A 301 -1.12 4.21 -1.90
N ALA A 302 -0.23 4.24 -0.92
CA ALA A 302 0.89 5.16 -0.88
C ALA A 302 2.20 4.43 -0.59
N CYS A 303 3.27 4.87 -1.25
CA CYS A 303 4.61 4.35 -1.09
C CYS A 303 5.61 5.49 -0.99
N LEU A 304 6.69 5.29 -0.23
CA LEU A 304 7.84 6.18 -0.25
C LEU A 304 8.74 5.82 -1.44
N SER A 305 9.11 6.82 -2.25
CA SER A 305 10.11 6.66 -3.31
C SER A 305 11.52 6.76 -2.75
N ILE A 306 12.51 6.33 -3.54
CA ILE A 306 13.94 6.53 -3.22
C ILE A 306 14.36 8.00 -3.17
N PHE A 307 13.48 8.92 -3.53
CA PHE A 307 13.71 10.38 -3.50
C PHE A 307 13.00 11.06 -2.33
N ASP A 308 12.55 10.31 -1.33
CA ASP A 308 11.77 10.79 -0.18
C ASP A 308 10.45 11.50 -0.60
N GLU A 309 9.86 11.07 -1.71
CA GLU A 309 8.57 11.54 -2.18
C GLU A 309 7.51 10.49 -1.83
N VAL A 310 6.38 10.91 -1.27
CA VAL A 310 5.24 10.01 -1.07
C VAL A 310 4.46 9.96 -2.38
N LEU A 311 4.41 8.77 -2.97
CA LEU A 311 3.71 8.48 -4.22
C LEU A 311 2.37 7.82 -3.90
N ILE A 312 1.28 8.38 -4.42
CA ILE A 312 -0.08 7.89 -4.20
C ILE A 312 -0.65 7.37 -5.52
N PHE A 313 -1.12 6.14 -5.49
CA PHE A 313 -1.60 5.41 -6.65
C PHE A 313 -3.08 5.07 -6.51
N GLY A 314 -3.86 5.27 -7.58
CA GLY A 314 -5.26 4.85 -7.69
C GLY A 314 -6.18 5.44 -6.63
N GLY A 315 -7.16 4.66 -6.21
CA GLY A 315 -8.23 5.07 -5.31
C GLY A 315 -9.41 5.73 -6.01
N CYS A 316 -10.51 5.90 -5.29
CA CYS A 316 -11.67 6.65 -5.78
C CYS A 316 -11.55 8.13 -5.44
N THR A 317 -11.99 8.98 -6.36
CA THR A 317 -12.06 10.44 -6.18
C THR A 317 -13.45 10.88 -5.70
N THR A 318 -14.43 10.01 -5.81
CA THR A 318 -15.82 10.21 -5.42
C THR A 318 -16.24 9.19 -4.36
N ASN A 319 -17.39 9.42 -3.74
CA ASN A 319 -17.93 8.53 -2.70
C ASN A 319 -18.28 7.15 -3.27
N ILE A 320 -17.52 6.13 -2.89
CA ILE A 320 -17.73 4.73 -3.30
C ILE A 320 -19.01 4.09 -2.69
N LEU A 321 -19.59 4.70 -1.67
CA LEU A 321 -20.82 4.22 -1.03
C LEU A 321 -22.07 4.92 -1.56
N ASP A 322 -21.92 5.82 -2.51
CA ASP A 322 -23.03 6.49 -3.20
C ASP A 322 -23.53 5.56 -4.33
N LEU A 323 -24.69 4.95 -4.08
CA LEU A 323 -25.30 4.00 -5.03
C LEU A 323 -25.92 4.68 -6.25
N GLU A 324 -26.09 6.01 -6.22
CA GLU A 324 -26.67 6.78 -7.33
C GLU A 324 -25.63 7.21 -8.36
N ARG A 325 -24.34 7.15 -8.00
CA ARG A 325 -23.23 7.59 -8.85
C ARG A 325 -22.20 6.50 -9.02
N THR A 326 -21.70 6.34 -10.23
CA THR A 326 -20.55 5.48 -10.47
C THR A 326 -19.30 6.11 -9.87
N PRO A 327 -18.56 5.39 -9.02
CA PRO A 327 -17.32 5.89 -8.48
C PRO A 327 -16.29 6.18 -9.56
N GLU A 328 -15.66 7.34 -9.49
CA GLU A 328 -14.54 7.70 -10.34
C GLU A 328 -13.23 7.23 -9.72
N GLN A 329 -12.44 6.49 -10.49
CA GLN A 329 -11.15 5.97 -10.04
C GLN A 329 -10.01 6.67 -10.73
N ALA A 330 -9.02 7.08 -9.92
CA ALA A 330 -7.87 7.80 -10.38
C ALA A 330 -6.89 6.90 -11.14
N THR A 331 -6.27 7.46 -12.17
CA THR A 331 -5.19 6.82 -12.94
C THR A 331 -3.86 7.55 -12.80
N ASP A 332 -3.89 8.78 -12.29
CA ASP A 332 -2.71 9.61 -12.09
C ASP A 332 -2.00 9.27 -10.77
N ILE A 333 -0.72 9.60 -10.71
CA ILE A 333 0.09 9.54 -9.50
C ILE A 333 0.05 10.91 -8.83
N VAL A 334 -0.33 10.94 -7.54
CA VAL A 334 -0.13 12.13 -6.72
C VAL A 334 1.23 12.04 -6.04
N VAL A 335 2.03 13.07 -6.16
CA VAL A 335 3.37 13.14 -5.59
C VAL A 335 3.39 14.20 -4.49
N ILE A 336 3.62 13.79 -3.25
CA ILE A 336 3.75 14.69 -2.10
C ILE A 336 5.23 14.83 -1.77
N ARG A 337 5.70 16.08 -1.74
CA ARG A 337 7.06 16.48 -1.36
C ARG A 337 6.97 17.36 -0.13
N THR A 338 7.56 16.91 0.95
CA THR A 338 7.59 17.65 2.22
C THR A 338 8.92 18.38 2.43
N TYR A 339 9.91 18.08 1.60
CA TYR A 339 11.23 18.71 1.57
C TYR A 339 11.54 19.21 0.17
N PRO A 340 12.44 20.20 0.01
CA PRO A 340 12.97 20.56 -1.29
C PRO A 340 13.56 19.32 -1.98
N LYS A 341 13.45 19.26 -3.30
CA LYS A 341 14.08 18.19 -4.09
C LYS A 341 15.55 18.08 -3.74
N SER A 342 16.05 16.85 -3.63
CA SER A 342 17.48 16.64 -3.46
C SER A 342 18.27 17.29 -4.59
N LEU A 343 19.54 17.67 -4.32
CA LEU A 343 20.41 18.26 -5.35
C LEU A 343 20.52 17.33 -6.56
N PHE A 344 20.65 16.02 -6.34
CA PHE A 344 20.68 15.03 -7.40
C PHE A 344 19.41 15.07 -8.26
N ARG A 345 18.22 15.05 -7.63
CA ARG A 345 16.94 15.14 -8.33
C ARG A 345 16.79 16.45 -9.10
N SER A 346 17.19 17.56 -8.51
CA SER A 346 17.18 18.89 -9.13
C SER A 346 18.13 18.97 -10.33
N CYS A 347 19.30 18.32 -10.23
CA CYS A 347 20.24 18.23 -11.34
C CYS A 347 19.64 17.40 -12.50
N VAL A 348 19.08 16.23 -12.20
CA VAL A 348 18.43 15.38 -13.22
C VAL A 348 17.31 16.16 -13.93
N ASP A 349 16.44 16.83 -13.19
CA ASP A 349 15.32 17.56 -13.77
C ASP A 349 15.78 18.72 -14.66
N LYS A 350 16.87 19.43 -14.28
CA LYS A 350 17.43 20.53 -15.08
C LYS A 350 18.20 20.05 -16.30
N THR A 351 18.80 18.87 -16.27
CA THR A 351 19.57 18.36 -17.43
C THR A 351 18.69 17.89 -18.57
N ILE A 352 17.40 17.73 -18.33
CA ILE A 352 16.40 17.42 -19.37
C ILE A 352 16.38 18.52 -20.47
N ASP A 353 16.55 19.77 -20.06
CA ASP A 353 16.52 20.93 -20.94
C ASP A 353 17.82 21.13 -21.72
N PHE A 354 18.87 20.34 -21.43
CA PHE A 354 20.16 20.47 -22.12
C PHE A 354 20.17 19.68 -23.43
N PRO A 355 20.88 20.18 -24.47
CA PRO A 355 21.13 19.41 -25.69
C PRO A 355 21.79 18.06 -25.38
N CYS A 356 21.40 17.02 -26.12
CA CYS A 356 21.87 15.64 -25.87
C CYS A 356 23.40 15.47 -25.92
N ASN A 357 24.12 16.31 -26.67
CA ASN A 357 25.58 16.28 -26.73
C ASN A 357 26.27 16.67 -25.40
N ILE A 358 25.57 17.43 -24.54
CA ILE A 358 26.07 17.80 -23.22
C ILE A 358 25.91 16.64 -22.23
N TRP A 359 24.95 15.73 -22.44
CA TRP A 359 24.69 14.62 -21.52
C TRP A 359 25.91 13.69 -21.38
N GLU A 360 26.73 13.57 -22.41
CA GLU A 360 27.97 12.75 -22.37
C GLU A 360 29.03 13.32 -21.42
N THR A 361 28.95 14.60 -21.09
CA THR A 361 29.88 15.26 -20.16
C THR A 361 29.41 15.24 -18.69
N LEU A 362 28.18 14.76 -18.44
CA LEU A 362 27.61 14.72 -17.10
C LEU A 362 28.21 13.57 -16.28
N PRO A 363 28.12 13.61 -14.95
CA PRO A 363 28.47 12.49 -14.09
C PRO A 363 27.72 11.22 -14.48
N HIS A 364 28.38 10.06 -14.41
CA HIS A 364 27.86 8.77 -14.86
C HIS A 364 26.48 8.41 -14.24
N ASN A 365 26.28 8.71 -12.98
CA ASN A 365 24.99 8.50 -12.28
C ASN A 365 23.84 9.32 -12.89
N ILE A 366 24.10 10.54 -13.34
CA ILE A 366 23.12 11.37 -14.04
C ILE A 366 22.88 10.84 -15.45
N GLN A 367 23.96 10.49 -16.18
CA GLN A 367 23.84 9.88 -17.50
C GLN A 367 22.97 8.62 -17.47
N SER A 368 23.17 7.74 -16.48
CA SER A 368 22.39 6.51 -16.32
C SER A 368 20.91 6.79 -16.14
N VAL A 369 20.54 7.81 -15.35
CA VAL A 369 19.14 8.22 -15.18
C VAL A 369 18.55 8.78 -16.46
N LEU A 370 19.28 9.62 -17.20
CA LEU A 370 18.84 10.17 -18.46
C LEU A 370 18.65 9.07 -19.53
N GLN A 371 19.53 8.07 -19.56
CA GLN A 371 19.38 6.88 -20.42
C GLN A 371 18.09 6.11 -20.11
N LEU A 372 17.79 5.90 -18.84
CA LEU A 372 16.58 5.20 -18.40
C LEU A 372 15.30 6.00 -18.72
N ARG A 373 15.33 7.32 -18.54
CA ARG A 373 14.17 8.18 -18.79
C ARG A 373 13.87 8.39 -20.27
N PHE A 374 14.91 8.64 -21.07
CA PHE A 374 14.75 9.12 -22.45
C PHE A 374 15.22 8.12 -23.49
N GLY A 375 15.77 6.97 -23.08
CA GLY A 375 16.28 5.96 -24.02
C GLY A 375 17.56 6.41 -24.74
N TYR A 376 18.26 7.41 -24.20
CA TYR A 376 19.51 7.90 -24.76
C TYR A 376 20.59 6.82 -24.65
N ARG A 377 21.18 6.42 -25.79
CA ARG A 377 22.37 5.53 -25.84
C ARG A 377 23.59 6.40 -26.09
N SER A 378 24.52 6.48 -25.14
CA SER A 378 25.81 7.13 -25.40
C SER A 378 26.54 6.37 -26.51
N ARG A 379 27.15 7.07 -27.44
CA ARG A 379 27.88 6.47 -28.57
C ARG A 379 29.14 5.68 -28.16
N HIS A 380 29.56 5.82 -26.90
CA HIS A 380 30.79 5.20 -26.37
C HIS A 380 30.65 3.75 -25.91
N LEU A 381 29.42 3.16 -25.90
CA LEU A 381 29.23 1.75 -25.52
C LEU A 381 29.14 0.76 -26.70
N ILE A 382 29.44 1.19 -27.93
CA ILE A 382 29.42 0.34 -29.13
C ILE A 382 30.84 0.16 -29.67
N GLY A 383 31.83 0.17 -28.81
CA GLY A 383 33.22 -0.02 -29.25
C GLY A 383 34.08 -0.66 -28.18
N SER A 384 33.92 -1.96 -27.98
CA SER A 384 34.96 -2.93 -27.63
C SER A 384 34.39 -4.35 -27.63
#